data_b52b405bfbe3c7d5c3a8f15c740f8fc3
#
_entry.id   b52b405bfbe3c7d5c3a8f15c740f8fc3
#
_cell.length_a   1.000
_cell.length_b   1.000
_cell.length_c   1.000
_cell.angle_alpha   90.00
_cell.angle_beta   90.00
_cell.angle_gamma   90.00
#
_symmetry.space_group_name_H-M   'P 1'
#
loop_
_entity.id
_entity.type
_entity.pdbx_description
1 polymer ?
#
loop_
_entity_poly.entity_id
_entity_poly.type
_entity_poly.pdbx_seq_one_letter_code
_entity_poly.pdbx_strand_id
1 'polypeptide(L)'
;MKPFTLLAPLACLALVACSGPKTPGEIAAHERHEHFEALGKAFKSLGDELKKDAPDVAKVKENAATINGNAGQVKTWFPAGSGPQDGVKTHALAAVWKDPDAFGRAAAKLTDAATALNAAAGSGDLAAVRGAVPPLGAACKGCHEHFRAKDD
;
A
#
# COMPACT_ATOMS: atom_id res chain seq x y z
N MET A 1 39.99 -61.49 16.87
CA MET A 1 40.30 -60.12 16.47
C MET A 1 39.07 -59.54 15.71
N LYS A 2 38.31 -58.65 16.34
CA LYS A 2 37.15 -58.00 15.75
C LYS A 2 37.50 -56.56 15.37
N PRO A 3 37.27 -56.07 14.18
CA PRO A 3 37.53 -54.68 13.84
C PRO A 3 36.44 -53.76 14.43
N PHE A 4 36.89 -52.73 15.09
CA PHE A 4 36.10 -51.68 15.70
C PHE A 4 35.81 -50.64 14.61
N THR A 5 34.54 -50.56 14.13
CA THR A 5 34.11 -49.58 13.14
C THR A 5 33.77 -48.28 13.86
N LEU A 6 34.60 -47.26 13.71
CA LEU A 6 34.31 -45.89 14.19
C LEU A 6 33.28 -45.24 13.26
N LEU A 7 32.05 -45.06 13.75
CA LEU A 7 31.08 -44.16 13.13
C LEU A 7 31.42 -42.73 13.55
N ALA A 8 31.82 -41.90 12.59
CA ALA A 8 31.95 -40.46 12.78
C ALA A 8 30.54 -39.79 12.72
N PRO A 9 30.18 -38.94 13.69
CA PRO A 9 28.93 -38.21 13.60
C PRO A 9 29.04 -37.07 12.57
N LEU A 10 28.18 -37.09 11.54
CA LEU A 10 28.02 -36.04 10.58
C LEU A 10 27.29 -34.86 11.26
N ALA A 11 28.02 -33.83 11.67
CA ALA A 11 27.48 -32.62 12.24
C ALA A 11 26.80 -31.80 11.10
N CYS A 12 25.49 -31.87 11.01
CA CYS A 12 24.70 -30.94 10.18
C CYS A 12 24.78 -29.54 10.80
N LEU A 13 25.63 -28.65 10.23
CA LEU A 13 25.55 -27.21 10.48
C LEU A 13 24.25 -26.70 9.85
N ALA A 14 23.22 -26.52 10.66
CA ALA A 14 22.04 -25.74 10.27
C ALA A 14 22.48 -24.28 10.12
N LEU A 15 22.57 -23.80 8.89
CA LEU A 15 22.69 -22.38 8.57
C LEU A 15 21.36 -21.71 8.97
N VAL A 16 21.31 -21.21 10.20
CA VAL A 16 20.28 -20.27 10.62
C VAL A 16 20.57 -18.98 9.86
N ALA A 17 19.81 -18.73 8.79
CA ALA A 17 19.78 -17.44 8.13
C ALA A 17 19.20 -16.42 9.12
N CYS A 18 20.06 -15.80 9.92
CA CYS A 18 19.71 -14.67 10.77
C CYS A 18 19.38 -13.50 9.83
N SER A 19 18.09 -13.26 9.58
CA SER A 19 17.66 -11.96 9.11
C SER A 19 18.05 -10.95 10.20
N GLY A 20 19.02 -10.10 9.92
CA GLY A 20 19.40 -9.02 10.82
C GLY A 20 18.20 -8.11 11.14
N PRO A 21 18.29 -7.26 12.17
CA PRO A 21 17.22 -6.31 12.47
C PRO A 21 16.94 -5.44 11.25
N LYS A 22 15.64 -5.23 10.94
CA LYS A 22 15.23 -4.37 9.83
C LYS A 22 15.73 -2.93 10.06
N THR A 23 16.26 -2.31 9.02
CA THR A 23 16.62 -0.88 9.05
C THR A 23 15.37 -0.01 9.18
N PRO A 24 15.49 1.24 9.65
CA PRO A 24 14.36 2.18 9.67
C PRO A 24 13.70 2.33 8.29
N GLY A 25 14.49 2.30 7.20
CA GLY A 25 13.98 2.36 5.84
C GLY A 25 13.16 1.14 5.44
N GLU A 26 13.59 -0.06 5.83
CA GLU A 26 12.84 -1.29 5.60
C GLU A 26 11.55 -1.36 6.41
N ILE A 27 11.56 -0.84 7.65
CA ILE A 27 10.36 -0.71 8.48
C ILE A 27 9.36 0.23 7.79
N ALA A 28 9.80 1.43 7.39
CA ALA A 28 8.94 2.39 6.70
C ALA A 28 8.39 1.85 5.37
N ALA A 29 9.18 1.07 4.62
CA ALA A 29 8.71 0.44 3.40
C ALA A 29 7.65 -0.63 3.65
N HIS A 30 7.77 -1.39 4.74
CA HIS A 30 6.79 -2.37 5.16
C HIS A 30 5.48 -1.70 5.62
N GLU A 31 5.55 -0.72 6.52
CA GLU A 31 4.38 0.02 7.00
C GLU A 31 3.63 0.70 5.84
N ARG A 32 4.37 1.31 4.92
CA ARG A 32 3.81 1.88 3.69
C ARG A 32 3.04 0.84 2.86
N HIS A 33 3.59 -0.37 2.72
CA HIS A 33 2.91 -1.47 2.02
C HIS A 33 1.57 -1.79 2.70
N GLU A 34 1.56 -1.95 4.02
CA GLU A 34 0.34 -2.23 4.80
C GLU A 34 -0.72 -1.12 4.65
N HIS A 35 -0.29 0.15 4.65
CA HIS A 35 -1.19 1.28 4.42
C HIS A 35 -1.84 1.27 3.03
N PHE A 36 -1.06 0.99 1.98
CA PHE A 36 -1.60 0.87 0.63
C PHE A 36 -2.49 -0.37 0.46
N GLU A 37 -2.17 -1.47 1.13
CA GLU A 37 -3.02 -2.64 1.21
C GLU A 37 -4.39 -2.29 1.83
N ALA A 38 -4.40 -1.59 2.95
CA ALA A 38 -5.62 -1.16 3.63
C ALA A 38 -6.47 -0.24 2.72
N LEU A 39 -5.83 0.71 2.04
CA LEU A 39 -6.49 1.60 1.09
C LEU A 39 -7.08 0.81 -0.08
N GLY A 40 -6.32 -0.11 -0.66
CA GLY A 40 -6.77 -0.97 -1.77
C GLY A 40 -7.92 -1.90 -1.38
N LYS A 41 -7.87 -2.48 -0.19
CA LYS A 41 -8.96 -3.32 0.38
C LYS A 41 -10.24 -2.51 0.57
N ALA A 42 -10.14 -1.30 1.11
CA ALA A 42 -11.29 -0.42 1.30
C ALA A 42 -11.89 0.00 -0.05
N PHE A 43 -11.05 0.34 -1.04
CA PHE A 43 -11.51 0.70 -2.38
C PHE A 43 -12.22 -0.47 -3.08
N LYS A 44 -11.65 -1.69 -3.00
CA LYS A 44 -12.29 -2.89 -3.53
C LYS A 44 -13.62 -3.18 -2.82
N SER A 45 -13.64 -3.11 -1.50
CA SER A 45 -14.85 -3.34 -0.69
C SER A 45 -15.96 -2.35 -1.04
N LEU A 46 -15.62 -1.07 -1.21
CA LEU A 46 -16.55 -0.04 -1.69
C LEU A 46 -17.13 -0.40 -3.06
N GLY A 47 -16.27 -0.79 -4.01
CA GLY A 47 -16.70 -1.16 -5.35
C GLY A 47 -17.61 -2.40 -5.37
N ASP A 48 -17.32 -3.38 -4.53
CA ASP A 48 -18.14 -4.60 -4.41
C ASP A 48 -19.49 -4.29 -3.74
N GLU A 49 -19.51 -3.39 -2.75
CA GLU A 49 -20.75 -2.94 -2.11
C GLU A 49 -21.67 -2.19 -3.09
N LEU A 50 -21.10 -1.30 -3.90
CA LEU A 50 -21.86 -0.51 -4.89
C LEU A 50 -22.45 -1.33 -6.05
N LYS A 51 -21.98 -2.59 -6.25
CA LYS A 51 -22.54 -3.50 -7.29
C LYS A 51 -23.77 -4.25 -6.81
N LYS A 52 -24.08 -4.25 -5.52
CA LYS A 52 -25.25 -4.95 -4.98
C LYS A 52 -26.53 -4.23 -5.38
N ASP A 53 -27.63 -4.96 -5.47
CA ASP A 53 -28.98 -4.40 -5.69
C ASP A 53 -29.41 -3.49 -4.55
N ALA A 54 -29.02 -3.83 -3.32
CA ALA A 54 -29.26 -3.06 -2.09
C ALA A 54 -27.92 -2.84 -1.35
N PRO A 55 -27.14 -1.80 -1.71
CA PRO A 55 -25.89 -1.47 -1.03
C PRO A 55 -26.10 -1.09 0.43
N ASP A 56 -25.26 -1.61 1.31
CA ASP A 56 -25.21 -1.19 2.71
C ASP A 56 -24.54 0.19 2.82
N VAL A 57 -25.34 1.23 3.06
CA VAL A 57 -24.87 2.61 3.16
C VAL A 57 -23.84 2.79 4.30
N ALA A 58 -23.96 2.05 5.40
CA ALA A 58 -23.00 2.13 6.51
C ALA A 58 -21.62 1.64 6.06
N LYS A 59 -21.55 0.52 5.34
CA LYS A 59 -20.30 -0.01 4.78
C LYS A 59 -19.72 0.91 3.70
N VAL A 60 -20.56 1.54 2.89
CA VAL A 60 -20.11 2.54 1.91
C VAL A 60 -19.44 3.72 2.63
N LYS A 61 -20.04 4.24 3.69
CA LYS A 61 -19.48 5.32 4.51
C LYS A 61 -18.17 4.91 5.19
N GLU A 62 -18.11 3.74 5.79
CA GLU A 62 -16.91 3.21 6.45
C GLU A 62 -15.73 3.09 5.47
N ASN A 63 -15.96 2.47 4.30
CA ASN A 63 -14.92 2.33 3.29
C ASN A 63 -14.45 3.70 2.76
N ALA A 64 -15.37 4.63 2.49
CA ALA A 64 -15.03 5.97 2.02
C ALA A 64 -14.22 6.76 3.07
N ALA A 65 -14.57 6.65 4.35
CA ALA A 65 -13.82 7.26 5.44
C ALA A 65 -12.41 6.66 5.55
N THR A 66 -12.27 5.33 5.44
CA THR A 66 -10.98 4.64 5.46
C THR A 66 -10.10 5.09 4.30
N ILE A 67 -10.66 5.19 3.08
CA ILE A 67 -9.94 5.67 1.90
C ILE A 67 -9.46 7.12 2.12
N ASN A 68 -10.35 8.00 2.60
CA ASN A 68 -10.03 9.41 2.82
C ASN A 68 -8.95 9.60 3.88
N GLY A 69 -9.03 8.89 5.00
CA GLY A 69 -8.03 8.95 6.07
C GLY A 69 -6.65 8.52 5.61
N ASN A 70 -6.56 7.44 4.83
CA ASN A 70 -5.30 6.97 4.27
C ASN A 70 -4.77 7.91 3.18
N ALA A 71 -5.61 8.38 2.26
CA ALA A 71 -5.20 9.27 1.17
C ALA A 71 -4.52 10.55 1.67
N GLY A 72 -5.03 11.13 2.75
CA GLY A 72 -4.45 12.34 3.37
C GLY A 72 -3.04 12.14 3.94
N GLN A 73 -2.64 10.90 4.22
CA GLN A 73 -1.36 10.57 4.85
C GLN A 73 -0.29 10.06 3.87
N VAL A 74 -0.64 9.80 2.60
CA VAL A 74 0.26 9.15 1.62
C VAL A 74 1.65 9.80 1.57
N LYS A 75 1.74 11.12 1.62
CA LYS A 75 3.03 11.82 1.57
C LYS A 75 3.96 11.49 2.75
N THR A 76 3.41 11.16 3.90
CA THR A 76 4.19 10.88 5.12
C THR A 76 4.80 9.47 5.12
N TRP A 77 4.36 8.59 4.24
CA TRP A 77 4.81 7.20 4.20
C TRP A 77 6.14 6.98 3.45
N PHE A 78 6.75 8.06 2.94
CA PHE A 78 7.96 8.00 2.13
C PHE A 78 9.12 8.81 2.77
N PRO A 79 9.55 8.47 3.99
CA PRO A 79 10.69 9.16 4.61
C PRO A 79 11.96 8.94 3.79
N ALA A 80 12.93 9.85 3.95
CA ALA A 80 14.27 9.66 3.39
C ALA A 80 14.87 8.33 3.90
N GLY A 81 15.68 7.67 3.08
CA GLY A 81 16.29 6.38 3.43
C GLY A 81 15.37 5.18 3.27
N SER A 82 14.13 5.34 2.72
CA SER A 82 13.18 4.23 2.52
C SER A 82 12.93 3.88 1.06
N GLY A 83 13.81 4.29 0.18
CA GLY A 83 13.71 4.08 -1.26
C GLY A 83 14.65 3.01 -1.81
N PRO A 84 14.47 2.62 -3.09
CA PRO A 84 15.34 1.64 -3.73
C PRO A 84 16.79 2.13 -3.89
N GLN A 85 17.02 3.44 -3.98
CA GLN A 85 18.34 4.07 -4.00
C GLN A 85 19.10 3.90 -2.67
N ASP A 86 18.40 3.57 -1.59
CA ASP A 86 18.95 3.32 -0.25
C ASP A 86 19.13 1.83 0.02
N GLY A 87 18.95 0.97 -1.03
CA GLY A 87 19.03 -0.49 -0.92
C GLY A 87 17.78 -1.15 -0.33
N VAL A 88 16.70 -0.40 -0.13
CA VAL A 88 15.44 -0.92 0.43
C VAL A 88 14.63 -1.63 -0.65
N LYS A 89 14.20 -2.86 -0.37
CA LYS A 89 13.29 -3.61 -1.26
C LYS A 89 11.89 -3.01 -1.18
N THR A 90 11.44 -2.40 -2.28
CA THR A 90 10.15 -1.72 -2.35
C THR A 90 9.67 -1.62 -3.80
N HIS A 91 8.35 -1.57 -4.01
CA HIS A 91 7.76 -1.25 -5.32
C HIS A 91 7.73 0.26 -5.62
N ALA A 92 8.08 1.13 -4.67
CA ALA A 92 8.18 2.56 -4.94
C ALA A 92 9.40 2.83 -5.85
N LEU A 93 9.20 3.62 -6.90
CA LEU A 93 10.30 4.06 -7.77
C LEU A 93 11.09 5.19 -7.11
N ALA A 94 12.38 5.29 -7.42
CA ALA A 94 13.24 6.37 -6.94
C ALA A 94 12.72 7.78 -7.30
N ALA A 95 11.83 7.89 -8.28
CA ALA A 95 11.16 9.12 -8.69
C ALA A 95 10.42 9.81 -7.53
N VAL A 96 9.90 9.05 -6.57
CA VAL A 96 9.23 9.61 -5.37
C VAL A 96 10.13 10.60 -4.62
N TRP A 97 11.42 10.25 -4.47
CA TRP A 97 12.40 11.06 -3.74
C TRP A 97 13.18 12.02 -4.63
N LYS A 98 13.24 11.75 -5.96
CA LYS A 98 13.92 12.61 -6.94
C LYS A 98 13.07 13.78 -7.38
N ASP A 99 11.75 13.62 -7.44
CA ASP A 99 10.80 14.68 -7.81
C ASP A 99 9.67 14.75 -6.76
N PRO A 100 9.96 15.27 -5.56
CA PRO A 100 9.00 15.37 -4.48
C PRO A 100 7.81 16.28 -4.82
N ASP A 101 7.99 17.25 -5.70
CA ASP A 101 6.90 18.14 -6.13
C ASP A 101 5.92 17.41 -7.04
N ALA A 102 6.39 16.62 -8.01
CA ALA A 102 5.50 15.82 -8.86
C ALA A 102 4.79 14.76 -8.03
N PHE A 103 5.50 14.09 -7.11
CA PHE A 103 4.87 13.15 -6.17
C PHE A 103 3.83 13.83 -5.29
N GLY A 104 4.15 15.02 -4.76
CA GLY A 104 3.22 15.82 -3.97
C GLY A 104 1.94 16.18 -4.72
N ARG A 105 2.06 16.56 -6.00
CA ARG A 105 0.88 16.83 -6.86
C ARG A 105 0.03 15.57 -7.11
N ALA A 106 0.67 14.42 -7.30
CA ALA A 106 -0.06 13.15 -7.46
C ALA A 106 -0.80 12.75 -6.17
N ALA A 107 -0.16 12.89 -5.01
CA ALA A 107 -0.77 12.64 -3.72
C ALA A 107 -1.94 13.61 -3.44
N ALA A 108 -1.81 14.89 -3.81
CA ALA A 108 -2.89 15.87 -3.67
C ALA A 108 -4.13 15.47 -4.49
N LYS A 109 -3.96 15.06 -5.75
CA LYS A 109 -5.06 14.56 -6.59
C LYS A 109 -5.79 13.37 -5.94
N LEU A 110 -5.05 12.47 -5.31
CA LEU A 110 -5.66 11.35 -4.57
C LEU A 110 -6.45 11.85 -3.36
N THR A 111 -5.88 12.77 -2.58
CA THR A 111 -6.54 13.36 -1.41
C THR A 111 -7.83 14.09 -1.79
N ASP A 112 -7.79 14.88 -2.86
CA ASP A 112 -8.97 15.64 -3.34
C ASP A 112 -10.09 14.69 -3.78
N ALA A 113 -9.75 13.65 -4.57
CA ALA A 113 -10.71 12.66 -5.02
C ALA A 113 -11.29 11.82 -3.86
N ALA A 114 -10.47 11.46 -2.89
CA ALA A 114 -10.91 10.73 -1.69
C ALA A 114 -11.81 11.59 -0.80
N THR A 115 -11.52 12.89 -0.67
CA THR A 115 -12.35 13.85 0.06
C THR A 115 -13.72 14.00 -0.59
N ALA A 116 -13.76 14.12 -1.92
CA ALA A 116 -15.03 14.19 -2.66
C ALA A 116 -15.86 12.89 -2.50
N LEU A 117 -15.22 11.73 -2.58
CA LEU A 117 -15.86 10.44 -2.34
C LEU A 117 -16.45 10.36 -0.92
N ASN A 118 -15.65 10.76 0.08
CA ASN A 118 -16.10 10.72 1.48
C ASN A 118 -17.27 11.68 1.75
N ALA A 119 -17.26 12.86 1.14
CA ALA A 119 -18.36 13.81 1.22
C ALA A 119 -19.65 13.23 0.59
N ALA A 120 -19.53 12.62 -0.60
CA ALA A 120 -20.65 11.96 -1.27
C ALA A 120 -21.21 10.80 -0.41
N ALA A 121 -20.33 9.96 0.18
CA ALA A 121 -20.74 8.88 1.07
C ALA A 121 -21.43 9.43 2.33
N GLY A 122 -20.93 10.53 2.89
CA GLY A 122 -21.50 11.21 4.05
C GLY A 122 -22.96 11.61 3.85
N SER A 123 -23.33 12.09 2.65
CA SER A 123 -24.73 12.46 2.31
C SER A 123 -25.67 11.25 2.21
N GLY A 124 -25.13 10.04 1.99
CA GLY A 124 -25.93 8.83 1.73
C GLY A 124 -26.43 8.71 0.29
N ASP A 125 -26.07 9.63 -0.60
CA ASP A 125 -26.42 9.58 -2.02
C ASP A 125 -25.51 8.59 -2.77
N LEU A 126 -26.00 7.40 -3.00
CA LEU A 126 -25.26 6.34 -3.71
C LEU A 126 -24.98 6.70 -5.19
N ALA A 127 -25.76 7.57 -5.82
CA ALA A 127 -25.48 8.02 -7.18
C ALA A 127 -24.27 8.95 -7.20
N ALA A 128 -24.19 9.89 -6.24
CA ALA A 128 -23.04 10.76 -6.05
C ALA A 128 -21.77 9.94 -5.72
N VAL A 129 -21.88 8.91 -4.85
CA VAL A 129 -20.78 8.02 -4.54
C VAL A 129 -20.28 7.30 -5.79
N ARG A 130 -21.17 6.73 -6.60
CA ARG A 130 -20.78 6.07 -7.87
C ARG A 130 -20.08 7.04 -8.82
N GLY A 131 -20.52 8.29 -8.87
CA GLY A 131 -19.88 9.35 -9.67
C GLY A 131 -18.48 9.73 -9.18
N ALA A 132 -18.19 9.58 -7.89
CA ALA A 132 -16.90 9.90 -7.29
C ALA A 132 -15.84 8.77 -7.42
N VAL A 133 -16.25 7.53 -7.72
CA VAL A 133 -15.33 6.37 -7.84
C VAL A 133 -14.35 6.51 -9.02
N PRO A 134 -14.79 6.86 -10.26
CA PRO A 134 -13.88 6.98 -11.39
C PRO A 134 -12.76 8.00 -11.20
N PRO A 135 -12.99 9.24 -10.69
CA PRO A 135 -11.91 10.19 -10.39
C PRO A 135 -10.87 9.63 -9.38
N LEU A 136 -11.32 8.93 -8.35
CA LEU A 136 -10.42 8.29 -7.38
C LEU A 136 -9.54 7.22 -8.05
N GLY A 137 -10.16 6.35 -8.87
CA GLY A 137 -9.42 5.34 -9.63
C GLY A 137 -8.40 5.95 -10.59
N ALA A 138 -8.75 7.05 -11.25
CA ALA A 138 -7.85 7.78 -12.14
C ALA A 138 -6.66 8.38 -11.38
N ALA A 139 -6.86 8.91 -10.17
CA ALA A 139 -5.80 9.42 -9.32
C ALA A 139 -4.83 8.30 -8.87
N CYS A 140 -5.36 7.14 -8.46
CA CYS A 140 -4.55 5.96 -8.14
C CYS A 140 -3.68 5.53 -9.33
N LYS A 141 -4.30 5.37 -10.51
CA LYS A 141 -3.62 4.96 -11.73
C LYS A 141 -2.52 5.94 -12.12
N GLY A 142 -2.80 7.24 -12.17
CA GLY A 142 -1.84 8.26 -12.58
C GLY A 142 -0.64 8.37 -11.64
N CYS A 143 -0.83 8.14 -10.33
CA CYS A 143 0.28 8.04 -9.38
C CYS A 143 1.12 6.78 -9.65
N HIS A 144 0.49 5.62 -9.79
CA HIS A 144 1.18 4.34 -10.01
C HIS A 144 2.00 4.32 -11.30
N GLU A 145 1.53 4.94 -12.37
CA GLU A 145 2.25 5.00 -13.66
C GLU A 145 3.64 5.67 -13.55
N HIS A 146 3.81 6.58 -12.60
CA HIS A 146 5.04 7.36 -12.44
C HIS A 146 5.89 6.98 -11.23
N PHE A 147 5.26 6.45 -10.18
CA PHE A 147 5.90 6.29 -8.87
C PHE A 147 5.91 4.84 -8.34
N ARG A 148 5.27 3.89 -9.03
CA ARG A 148 5.25 2.48 -8.67
C ARG A 148 5.85 1.61 -9.77
N ALA A 149 6.70 0.65 -9.40
CA ALA A 149 7.17 -0.38 -10.32
C ALA A 149 5.99 -1.23 -10.79
N LYS A 150 6.04 -1.69 -12.03
CA LYS A 150 5.08 -2.68 -12.53
C LYS A 150 5.34 -4.00 -11.81
N ASP A 151 4.27 -4.71 -11.52
CA ASP A 151 4.39 -6.09 -11.07
C ASP A 151 4.82 -6.94 -12.30
N ASP A 152 5.86 -7.78 -12.14
CA ASP A 152 6.35 -8.71 -13.16
C ASP A 152 5.38 -9.88 -13.34
#